data_b39c6ddfa3abfa341373da516b9bf83c
#
_entry.id   b39c6ddfa3abfa341373da516b9bf83c
#
_cell.length_a   1.000
_cell.length_b   1.000
_cell.length_c   1.000
_cell.angle_alpha   90.00
_cell.angle_beta   90.00
_cell.angle_gamma   90.00
#
_symmetry.space_group_name_H-M   'P 1'
#
loop_
_entity.id
_entity.type
_entity.pdbx_description
1 polymer ?
#
loop_
_entity_poly.entity_id
_entity_poly.type
_entity_poly.pdbx_seq_one_letter_code
_entity_poly.pdbx_strand_id
1 'polypeptide(L)'
;MKYISRLIEDDLLEKLAASGAVLIKGPKSCGKTETAKQYANSILETDRDPQVPVMMATNPRLLLAGNAPRLIDEWQVQPEIWNYVRHEVDDRKLKGQFILTGSANPPDEAKLHSGAGRFTVLQMDTMSWQELGYSTGTVKMSDLLAGTLGEFYESAVPLELIIDRICIGGWPSLIGETTRNALNMNRSYVDLLCEVDMSRVSGVKRNPNKVRSLLRSLARNTSTLVDNSTLEEDMKIKENNELSRNTISEYLNALSRLMILYEQPAFNLHIRSSASLRKSPKRHLCDTSLAVAALGLEKESLIKDIKYAGFLFESLAIHELNVYAKANDATVFHYNDSYGYEVDAIVQRRNGDYAAFEIKLGVGFIDKAAENLKNFVANIDTTKMELPKTLNIITGTG
;
A
#
# COMPACT_ATOMS: atom_id res chain seq x y z
N MET A 1 -0.37 -24.34 2.39
CA MET A 1 -1.49 -23.49 2.84
C MET A 1 -2.48 -23.37 1.69
N LYS A 2 -3.80 -23.41 1.93
CA LYS A 2 -4.79 -23.18 0.87
C LYS A 2 -4.74 -21.71 0.48
N TYR A 3 -4.84 -21.40 -0.81
CA TYR A 3 -4.91 -20.03 -1.31
C TYR A 3 -6.14 -19.32 -0.72
N ILE A 4 -5.97 -18.07 -0.33
CA ILE A 4 -7.05 -17.18 0.12
C ILE A 4 -7.25 -16.14 -0.96
N SER A 5 -8.48 -16.03 -1.47
CA SER A 5 -8.85 -15.09 -2.52
C SER A 5 -8.62 -13.64 -2.05
N ARG A 6 -8.13 -12.80 -2.96
CA ARG A 6 -7.81 -11.40 -2.70
C ARG A 6 -8.92 -10.50 -3.27
N LEU A 7 -9.24 -9.43 -2.57
CA LEU A 7 -10.26 -8.47 -3.01
C LEU A 7 -9.94 -7.81 -4.35
N ILE A 8 -8.68 -7.79 -4.73
CA ILE A 8 -8.19 -7.17 -5.97
C ILE A 8 -8.32 -8.09 -7.19
N GLU A 9 -8.81 -9.32 -7.06
CA GLU A 9 -8.86 -10.29 -8.15
C GLU A 9 -9.85 -9.91 -9.24
N ASP A 10 -10.98 -9.31 -8.90
CA ASP A 10 -11.94 -8.82 -9.89
C ASP A 10 -11.32 -7.72 -10.77
N ASP A 11 -10.56 -6.78 -10.18
CA ASP A 11 -9.80 -5.76 -10.93
C ASP A 11 -8.69 -6.39 -11.80
N LEU A 12 -8.07 -7.51 -11.36
CA LEU A 12 -7.12 -8.26 -12.19
C LEU A 12 -7.82 -8.82 -13.46
N LEU A 13 -9.00 -9.41 -13.30
CA LEU A 13 -9.78 -9.95 -14.42
C LEU A 13 -10.22 -8.85 -15.41
N GLU A 14 -10.68 -7.71 -14.88
CA GLU A 14 -11.04 -6.56 -15.71
C GLU A 14 -9.84 -6.03 -16.49
N LYS A 15 -8.66 -5.92 -15.85
CA LYS A 15 -7.42 -5.48 -16.49
C LYS A 15 -6.93 -6.47 -17.55
N LEU A 16 -7.05 -7.78 -17.31
CA LEU A 16 -6.73 -8.81 -18.31
C LEU A 16 -7.67 -8.72 -19.52
N ALA A 17 -8.96 -8.42 -19.29
CA ALA A 17 -9.91 -8.20 -20.37
C ALA A 17 -9.66 -6.88 -21.14
N ALA A 18 -9.02 -5.90 -20.51
CA ALA A 18 -8.79 -4.57 -21.08
C ALA A 18 -7.47 -4.45 -21.85
N SER A 19 -6.38 -5.13 -21.41
CA SER A 19 -5.02 -4.93 -21.92
C SER A 19 -4.33 -6.23 -22.33
N GLY A 20 -3.24 -6.12 -23.12
CA GLY A 20 -2.45 -7.28 -23.54
C GLY A 20 -1.61 -7.86 -22.39
N ALA A 21 -1.21 -7.03 -21.43
CA ALA A 21 -0.43 -7.45 -20.27
C ALA A 21 -0.85 -6.71 -19.00
N VAL A 22 -0.81 -7.39 -17.85
CA VAL A 22 -1.04 -6.81 -16.52
C VAL A 22 0.23 -6.92 -15.70
N LEU A 23 0.67 -5.80 -15.13
CA LEU A 23 1.78 -5.76 -14.18
C LEU A 23 1.23 -5.70 -12.77
N ILE A 24 1.42 -6.76 -11.97
CA ILE A 24 1.08 -6.80 -10.55
C ILE A 24 2.28 -6.30 -9.75
N LYS A 25 2.10 -5.17 -9.06
CA LYS A 25 3.08 -4.56 -8.16
C LYS A 25 2.62 -4.68 -6.72
N GLY A 26 3.57 -4.73 -5.79
CA GLY A 26 3.28 -4.74 -4.36
C GLY A 26 4.54 -5.04 -3.55
N PRO A 27 4.54 -4.84 -2.23
CA PRO A 27 5.69 -5.14 -1.39
C PRO A 27 6.10 -6.60 -1.51
N LYS A 28 7.34 -6.90 -1.22
CA LYS A 28 7.85 -8.25 -1.23
C LYS A 28 7.03 -9.14 -0.27
N SER A 29 6.75 -10.36 -0.67
CA SER A 29 5.98 -11.34 0.13
C SER A 29 4.50 -11.00 0.40
N CYS A 30 3.88 -10.01 -0.28
CA CYS A 30 2.45 -9.72 -0.13
C CYS A 30 1.51 -10.71 -0.86
N GLY A 31 2.06 -11.69 -1.62
CA GLY A 31 1.28 -12.75 -2.27
C GLY A 31 1.09 -12.61 -3.79
N LYS A 32 1.79 -11.67 -4.47
CA LYS A 32 1.65 -11.41 -5.92
C LYS A 32 1.70 -12.67 -6.79
N THR A 33 2.76 -13.47 -6.61
CA THR A 33 3.01 -14.69 -7.38
C THR A 33 1.87 -15.69 -7.19
N GLU A 34 1.43 -15.92 -5.95
CA GLU A 34 0.37 -16.87 -5.67
C GLU A 34 -0.99 -16.42 -6.23
N THR A 35 -1.29 -15.11 -6.19
CA THR A 35 -2.47 -14.54 -6.84
C THR A 35 -2.38 -14.69 -8.36
N ALA A 36 -1.25 -14.32 -8.97
CA ALA A 36 -1.06 -14.43 -10.41
C ALA A 36 -1.19 -15.86 -10.91
N LYS A 37 -0.70 -16.86 -10.16
CA LYS A 37 -0.81 -18.31 -10.48
C LYS A 37 -2.26 -18.79 -10.62
N GLN A 38 -3.21 -18.17 -9.89
CA GLN A 38 -4.63 -18.56 -10.00
C GLN A 38 -5.22 -18.28 -11.41
N TYR A 39 -4.63 -17.33 -12.13
CA TYR A 39 -5.13 -16.81 -13.40
C TYR A 39 -4.20 -17.12 -14.59
N ALA A 40 -3.04 -17.71 -14.33
CA ALA A 40 -2.05 -18.05 -15.36
C ALA A 40 -2.24 -19.47 -15.89
N ASN A 41 -2.15 -19.64 -17.22
CA ASN A 41 -2.18 -20.94 -17.88
C ASN A 41 -0.77 -21.48 -18.17
N SER A 42 0.27 -20.65 -18.05
CA SER A 42 1.67 -21.06 -18.08
C SER A 42 2.53 -20.08 -17.28
N ILE A 43 3.69 -20.52 -16.79
CA ILE A 43 4.55 -19.78 -15.87
C ILE A 43 5.99 -19.79 -16.36
N LEU A 44 6.66 -18.65 -16.23
CA LEU A 44 8.09 -18.46 -16.32
C LEU A 44 8.59 -17.84 -15.01
N GLU A 45 9.40 -18.55 -14.25
CA GLU A 45 10.05 -18.06 -13.03
C GLU A 45 11.44 -17.53 -13.39
N THR A 46 11.59 -16.22 -13.57
CA THR A 46 12.82 -15.63 -14.15
C THR A 46 14.04 -15.71 -13.22
N ASP A 47 13.80 -15.83 -11.93
CA ASP A 47 14.85 -15.96 -10.90
C ASP A 47 15.28 -17.40 -10.62
N ARG A 48 14.48 -18.40 -11.04
CA ARG A 48 14.70 -19.81 -10.73
C ARG A 48 15.14 -20.65 -11.92
N ASP A 49 14.68 -20.31 -13.12
CA ASP A 49 15.00 -21.08 -14.32
C ASP A 49 16.39 -20.70 -14.86
N PRO A 50 17.40 -21.62 -14.76
CA PRO A 50 18.77 -21.34 -15.20
C PRO A 50 18.89 -21.18 -16.73
N GLN A 51 17.87 -21.53 -17.50
CA GLN A 51 17.85 -21.35 -18.93
C GLN A 51 17.48 -19.92 -19.35
N VAL A 52 16.87 -19.13 -18.47
CA VAL A 52 16.42 -17.77 -18.77
C VAL A 52 17.54 -16.88 -19.33
N PRO A 53 18.73 -16.79 -18.71
CA PRO A 53 19.83 -15.99 -19.28
C PRO A 53 20.28 -16.48 -20.65
N VAL A 54 20.30 -17.77 -20.88
CA VAL A 54 20.68 -18.38 -22.17
C VAL A 54 19.67 -18.05 -23.24
N MET A 55 18.36 -18.23 -22.94
CA MET A 55 17.27 -17.90 -23.86
C MET A 55 17.23 -16.40 -24.17
N MET A 56 17.46 -15.54 -23.16
CA MET A 56 17.57 -14.09 -23.37
C MET A 56 18.66 -13.74 -24.37
N ALA A 57 19.82 -14.41 -24.31
CA ALA A 57 20.95 -14.14 -25.20
C ALA A 57 20.76 -14.71 -26.60
N THR A 58 20.01 -15.80 -26.77
CA THR A 58 19.90 -16.55 -28.05
C THR A 58 18.55 -16.30 -28.76
N ASN A 59 17.44 -16.49 -28.09
CA ASN A 59 16.10 -16.28 -28.62
C ASN A 59 15.10 -15.89 -27.52
N PRO A 60 15.01 -14.60 -27.14
CA PRO A 60 14.13 -14.13 -26.06
C PRO A 60 12.64 -14.45 -26.30
N ARG A 61 12.20 -14.63 -27.54
CA ARG A 61 10.80 -14.97 -27.84
C ARG A 61 10.38 -16.33 -27.26
N LEU A 62 11.33 -17.24 -27.07
CA LEU A 62 11.02 -18.54 -26.44
C LEU A 62 10.55 -18.40 -24.99
N LEU A 63 11.00 -17.36 -24.28
CA LEU A 63 10.55 -17.08 -22.91
C LEU A 63 9.06 -16.70 -22.86
N LEU A 64 8.54 -16.14 -23.97
CA LEU A 64 7.17 -15.71 -24.10
C LEU A 64 6.26 -16.78 -24.69
N ALA A 65 6.81 -17.91 -25.12
CA ALA A 65 6.04 -19.04 -25.64
C ALA A 65 5.36 -19.77 -24.46
N GLY A 66 4.05 -19.99 -24.59
CA GLY A 66 3.24 -20.67 -23.60
C GLY A 66 1.78 -20.27 -23.68
N ASN A 67 0.92 -20.98 -22.96
CA ASN A 67 -0.51 -20.71 -22.95
C ASN A 67 -0.79 -19.39 -22.21
N ALA A 68 -1.62 -18.54 -22.81
CA ALA A 68 -2.02 -17.26 -22.22
C ALA A 68 -3.22 -17.44 -21.26
N PRO A 69 -3.32 -16.65 -20.19
CA PRO A 69 -2.31 -15.71 -19.70
C PRO A 69 -1.02 -16.42 -19.26
N ARG A 70 0.13 -15.90 -19.71
CA ARG A 70 1.44 -16.40 -19.25
C ARG A 70 1.97 -15.51 -18.11
N LEU A 71 2.21 -16.13 -16.97
CA LEU A 71 2.88 -15.46 -15.85
C LEU A 71 4.39 -15.37 -16.10
N ILE A 72 4.93 -14.17 -15.97
CA ILE A 72 6.37 -13.89 -15.92
C ILE A 72 6.66 -13.39 -14.51
N ASP A 73 7.11 -14.31 -13.66
CA ASP A 73 7.35 -14.03 -12.24
C ASP A 73 8.73 -13.40 -12.04
N GLU A 74 8.81 -12.41 -11.12
CA GLU A 74 10.01 -11.62 -10.80
C GLU A 74 10.70 -11.02 -12.06
N TRP A 75 9.88 -10.50 -12.99
CA TRP A 75 10.34 -9.99 -14.30
C TRP A 75 11.53 -9.02 -14.21
N GLN A 76 11.68 -8.27 -13.11
CA GLN A 76 12.76 -7.30 -12.90
C GLN A 76 14.14 -7.94 -12.76
N VAL A 77 14.24 -9.28 -12.60
CA VAL A 77 15.52 -10.03 -12.63
C VAL A 77 16.12 -10.00 -14.04
N GLN A 78 15.24 -9.96 -15.07
CA GLN A 78 15.59 -9.79 -16.48
C GLN A 78 14.83 -8.62 -17.08
N PRO A 79 15.22 -7.36 -16.81
CA PRO A 79 14.40 -6.17 -17.12
C PRO A 79 14.13 -5.99 -18.62
N GLU A 80 14.98 -6.53 -19.49
CA GLU A 80 14.85 -6.48 -20.94
C GLU A 80 13.60 -7.22 -21.43
N ILE A 81 13.11 -8.21 -20.67
CA ILE A 81 11.91 -8.99 -21.01
C ILE A 81 10.68 -8.08 -21.18
N TRP A 82 10.66 -6.93 -20.49
CA TRP A 82 9.62 -5.91 -20.64
C TRP A 82 9.41 -5.47 -22.08
N ASN A 83 10.50 -5.25 -22.82
CA ASN A 83 10.43 -4.79 -24.20
C ASN A 83 9.96 -5.92 -25.12
N TYR A 84 10.35 -7.16 -24.86
CA TYR A 84 9.89 -8.32 -25.62
C TYR A 84 8.39 -8.58 -25.40
N VAL A 85 7.90 -8.50 -24.16
CA VAL A 85 6.47 -8.61 -23.86
C VAL A 85 5.69 -7.51 -24.58
N ARG A 86 6.18 -6.25 -24.57
CA ARG A 86 5.53 -5.16 -25.30
C ARG A 86 5.40 -5.44 -26.79
N HIS A 87 6.48 -5.90 -27.43
CA HIS A 87 6.44 -6.27 -28.85
C HIS A 87 5.50 -7.43 -29.12
N GLU A 88 5.52 -8.45 -28.28
CA GLU A 88 4.65 -9.62 -28.42
C GLU A 88 3.17 -9.26 -28.27
N VAL A 89 2.81 -8.33 -27.38
CA VAL A 89 1.45 -7.77 -27.27
C VAL A 89 1.05 -7.04 -28.56
N ASP A 90 1.97 -6.26 -29.15
CA ASP A 90 1.71 -5.58 -30.42
C ASP A 90 1.55 -6.55 -31.59
N ASP A 91 2.33 -7.63 -31.63
CA ASP A 91 2.30 -8.65 -32.68
C ASP A 91 1.03 -9.51 -32.58
N ARG A 92 0.68 -10.00 -31.39
CA ARG A 92 -0.50 -10.86 -31.16
C ARG A 92 -1.82 -10.11 -31.29
N LYS A 93 -1.85 -8.82 -30.92
CA LYS A 93 -3.06 -7.97 -30.92
C LYS A 93 -4.24 -8.55 -30.11
N LEU A 94 -3.92 -9.36 -29.11
CA LEU A 94 -4.87 -10.02 -28.21
C LEU A 94 -4.73 -9.45 -26.79
N LYS A 95 -5.81 -9.54 -26.01
CA LYS A 95 -5.84 -9.15 -24.59
C LYS A 95 -5.55 -10.35 -23.70
N GLY A 96 -5.20 -10.10 -22.43
CA GLY A 96 -4.97 -11.15 -21.45
C GLY A 96 -3.81 -12.09 -21.79
N GLN A 97 -2.75 -11.59 -22.44
CA GLN A 97 -1.66 -12.44 -22.89
C GLN A 97 -0.63 -12.72 -21.81
N PHE A 98 -0.35 -11.69 -20.97
CA PHE A 98 0.70 -11.79 -19.97
C PHE A 98 0.28 -11.23 -18.62
N ILE A 99 0.77 -11.86 -17.56
CA ILE A 99 0.80 -11.32 -16.20
C ILE A 99 2.27 -11.20 -15.80
N LEU A 100 2.71 -10.03 -15.36
CA LEU A 100 4.06 -9.82 -14.84
C LEU A 100 3.94 -9.54 -13.35
N THR A 101 4.78 -10.19 -12.54
CA THR A 101 4.88 -9.88 -11.10
C THR A 101 6.25 -9.36 -10.76
N GLY A 102 6.30 -8.38 -9.86
CA GLY A 102 7.57 -7.82 -9.40
C GLY A 102 7.42 -7.03 -8.11
N SER A 103 8.46 -7.11 -7.28
CA SER A 103 8.52 -6.45 -5.96
C SER A 103 9.23 -5.09 -5.98
N ALA A 104 9.72 -4.66 -7.13
CA ALA A 104 10.34 -3.36 -7.31
C ALA A 104 10.12 -2.84 -8.74
N ASN A 105 10.10 -1.53 -8.90
CA ASN A 105 10.22 -0.91 -10.21
C ASN A 105 11.71 -0.88 -10.59
N PRO A 106 12.12 -1.55 -11.69
CA PRO A 106 13.48 -1.40 -12.19
C PRO A 106 13.75 0.05 -12.56
N PRO A 107 15.04 0.46 -12.64
CA PRO A 107 15.41 1.78 -13.14
C PRO A 107 14.75 2.06 -14.49
N ASP A 108 14.32 3.29 -14.72
CA ASP A 108 13.64 3.66 -15.97
C ASP A 108 14.54 3.44 -17.20
N GLU A 109 15.85 3.49 -17.02
CA GLU A 109 16.87 3.20 -18.04
C GLU A 109 16.79 1.74 -18.57
N ALA A 110 16.30 0.80 -17.78
CA ALA A 110 16.09 -0.59 -18.21
C ALA A 110 14.84 -0.74 -19.09
N LYS A 111 13.94 0.24 -19.12
CA LYS A 111 12.73 0.28 -19.92
C LYS A 111 12.93 1.25 -21.08
N LEU A 112 13.18 0.74 -22.28
CA LEU A 112 13.27 1.59 -23.49
C LEU A 112 11.96 2.36 -23.75
N HIS A 113 10.80 1.84 -23.30
CA HIS A 113 9.48 2.44 -23.43
C HIS A 113 8.59 2.15 -22.22
N SER A 114 7.70 3.06 -21.87
CA SER A 114 6.80 2.95 -20.71
C SER A 114 5.78 1.80 -20.78
N GLY A 115 5.52 1.26 -21.98
CA GLY A 115 4.46 0.25 -22.21
C GLY A 115 3.03 0.81 -22.19
N ALA A 116 2.86 2.16 -22.22
CA ALA A 116 1.55 2.79 -22.26
C ALA A 116 0.69 2.26 -23.41
N GLY A 117 -0.57 1.96 -23.12
CA GLY A 117 -1.53 1.37 -24.08
C GLY A 117 -1.41 -0.16 -24.29
N ARG A 118 -0.37 -0.82 -23.74
CA ARG A 118 -0.17 -2.28 -23.80
C ARG A 118 -0.30 -2.93 -22.44
N PHE A 119 0.16 -2.21 -21.39
CA PHE A 119 0.15 -2.68 -20.01
C PHE A 119 -0.86 -1.91 -19.18
N THR A 120 -1.53 -2.61 -18.29
CA THR A 120 -2.20 -2.05 -17.14
C THR A 120 -1.44 -2.44 -15.87
N VAL A 121 -1.60 -1.62 -14.83
CA VAL A 121 -0.93 -1.84 -13.54
C VAL A 121 -1.97 -2.16 -12.49
N LEU A 122 -1.73 -3.25 -11.75
CA LEU A 122 -2.46 -3.64 -10.56
C LEU A 122 -1.55 -3.48 -9.36
N GLN A 123 -1.97 -2.70 -8.36
CA GLN A 123 -1.22 -2.56 -7.12
C GLN A 123 -1.85 -3.42 -6.03
N MET A 124 -1.06 -4.34 -5.49
CA MET A 124 -1.45 -5.27 -4.45
C MET A 124 -0.77 -4.90 -3.12
N ASP A 125 -1.53 -4.92 -2.05
CA ASP A 125 -1.05 -4.64 -0.68
C ASP A 125 -0.92 -5.96 0.12
N THR A 126 -0.47 -5.88 1.38
CA THR A 126 -0.62 -6.98 2.32
C THR A 126 -2.11 -7.29 2.55
N MET A 127 -2.44 -8.43 3.15
CA MET A 127 -3.84 -8.87 3.28
C MET A 127 -4.62 -7.98 4.24
N SER A 128 -5.85 -7.67 3.85
CA SER A 128 -6.81 -6.96 4.70
C SER A 128 -7.44 -7.89 5.74
N TRP A 129 -8.07 -7.28 6.73
CA TRP A 129 -8.83 -8.04 7.75
C TRP A 129 -9.98 -8.84 7.16
N GLN A 130 -10.61 -8.35 6.08
CA GLN A 130 -11.63 -9.10 5.36
C GLN A 130 -11.04 -10.37 4.72
N GLU A 131 -9.90 -10.24 4.03
CA GLU A 131 -9.21 -11.38 3.41
C GLU A 131 -8.70 -12.38 4.46
N LEU A 132 -8.31 -11.89 5.64
CA LEU A 132 -7.88 -12.72 6.78
C LEU A 132 -9.03 -13.31 7.61
N GLY A 133 -10.29 -12.95 7.32
CA GLY A 133 -11.48 -13.42 8.02
C GLY A 133 -11.75 -12.75 9.38
N TYR A 134 -11.13 -11.58 9.65
CA TYR A 134 -11.37 -10.79 10.87
C TYR A 134 -12.50 -9.75 10.69
N SER A 135 -12.90 -9.45 9.48
CA SER A 135 -14.03 -8.58 9.17
C SER A 135 -15.21 -9.40 8.70
N THR A 136 -16.42 -9.03 9.12
CA THR A 136 -17.68 -9.63 8.67
C THR A 136 -18.03 -9.27 7.22
N GLY A 137 -17.46 -8.17 6.68
CA GLY A 137 -17.81 -7.64 5.37
C GLY A 137 -19.24 -7.07 5.29
N THR A 138 -19.90 -6.82 6.43
CA THR A 138 -21.28 -6.32 6.48
C THR A 138 -21.38 -4.92 5.91
N VAL A 139 -20.46 -4.02 6.25
CA VAL A 139 -20.36 -2.68 5.67
C VAL A 139 -19.44 -2.74 4.46
N LYS A 140 -19.98 -2.43 3.29
CA LYS A 140 -19.23 -2.46 2.02
C LYS A 140 -18.82 -1.06 1.61
N MET A 141 -17.59 -0.91 1.16
CA MET A 141 -17.08 0.35 0.61
C MET A 141 -17.94 0.86 -0.56
N SER A 142 -18.42 -0.06 -1.41
CA SER A 142 -19.34 0.28 -2.52
C SER A 142 -20.59 1.00 -2.07
N ASP A 143 -21.15 0.56 -0.94
CA ASP A 143 -22.41 1.10 -0.40
C ASP A 143 -22.18 2.48 0.24
N LEU A 144 -21.08 2.63 0.99
CA LEU A 144 -20.68 3.91 1.55
C LEU A 144 -20.45 4.98 0.47
N LEU A 145 -19.80 4.59 -0.63
CA LEU A 145 -19.56 5.47 -1.78
C LEU A 145 -20.80 5.75 -2.62
N ALA A 146 -21.84 4.91 -2.51
CA ALA A 146 -23.15 5.13 -3.14
C ALA A 146 -24.13 5.91 -2.24
N GLY A 147 -23.78 6.18 -0.97
CA GLY A 147 -24.68 6.80 0.00
C GLY A 147 -25.74 5.85 0.54
N THR A 148 -25.58 4.55 0.35
CA THR A 148 -26.46 3.53 0.87
C THR A 148 -26.01 3.14 2.27
N LEU A 149 -26.79 3.52 3.29
CA LEU A 149 -26.53 3.13 4.66
C LEU A 149 -27.24 1.80 4.92
N GLY A 150 -26.45 0.75 5.22
CA GLY A 150 -26.96 -0.53 5.68
C GLY A 150 -27.26 -0.52 7.18
N GLU A 151 -27.65 -1.69 7.70
CA GLU A 151 -27.74 -1.89 9.15
C GLU A 151 -26.33 -1.86 9.75
N PHE A 152 -26.18 -1.18 10.88
CA PHE A 152 -24.92 -1.14 11.63
C PHE A 152 -24.89 -2.32 12.59
N TYR A 153 -23.79 -3.07 12.59
CA TYR A 153 -23.55 -4.11 13.56
C TYR A 153 -22.35 -3.71 14.41
N GLU A 154 -22.52 -3.73 15.71
CA GLU A 154 -21.39 -3.64 16.64
C GLU A 154 -20.55 -4.93 16.50
N SER A 155 -19.27 -4.74 16.28
CA SER A 155 -18.30 -5.83 16.28
C SER A 155 -17.46 -5.69 17.54
N ALA A 156 -17.68 -6.59 18.49
CA ALA A 156 -16.88 -6.64 19.72
C ALA A 156 -15.48 -7.21 19.43
N VAL A 157 -14.61 -6.42 18.81
CA VAL A 157 -13.21 -6.80 18.60
C VAL A 157 -12.42 -6.40 19.86
N PRO A 158 -11.83 -7.35 20.60
CA PRO A 158 -11.02 -7.02 21.78
C PRO A 158 -9.79 -6.18 21.40
N LEU A 159 -9.41 -5.24 22.25
CA LEU A 159 -8.22 -4.41 22.05
C LEU A 159 -6.96 -5.28 21.86
N GLU A 160 -6.84 -6.37 22.60
CA GLU A 160 -5.72 -7.31 22.46
C GLU A 160 -5.60 -7.88 21.06
N LEU A 161 -6.73 -8.21 20.40
CA LEU A 161 -6.71 -8.68 19.00
C LEU A 161 -6.25 -7.59 18.05
N ILE A 162 -6.70 -6.34 18.25
CA ILE A 162 -6.25 -5.20 17.44
C ILE A 162 -4.74 -5.03 17.57
N ILE A 163 -4.21 -5.05 18.79
CA ILE A 163 -2.77 -4.94 19.04
C ILE A 163 -2.01 -6.11 18.44
N ASP A 164 -2.51 -7.35 18.57
CA ASP A 164 -1.91 -8.51 17.92
C ASP A 164 -1.86 -8.34 16.40
N ARG A 165 -2.93 -7.90 15.79
CA ARG A 165 -2.98 -7.69 14.32
C ARG A 165 -2.06 -6.56 13.86
N ILE A 166 -1.92 -5.48 14.64
CA ILE A 166 -0.94 -4.42 14.38
C ILE A 166 0.49 -4.98 14.40
N CYS A 167 0.80 -5.90 15.33
CA CYS A 167 2.11 -6.53 15.45
C CYS A 167 2.38 -7.58 14.36
N ILE A 168 1.39 -8.39 14.00
CA ILE A 168 1.53 -9.50 13.04
C ILE A 168 1.52 -8.96 11.60
N GLY A 169 0.60 -8.05 11.30
CA GLY A 169 0.38 -7.52 9.95
C GLY A 169 -0.46 -8.43 9.06
N GLY A 170 -0.53 -8.06 7.78
CA GLY A 170 -1.28 -8.76 6.73
C GLY A 170 -0.41 -9.64 5.82
N TRP A 171 0.75 -10.10 6.26
CA TRP A 171 1.63 -10.94 5.46
C TRP A 171 1.08 -12.36 5.31
N PRO A 172 0.87 -12.88 4.08
CA PRO A 172 0.33 -14.25 3.89
C PRO A 172 1.11 -15.34 4.62
N SER A 173 2.44 -15.19 4.70
CA SER A 173 3.32 -16.14 5.38
C SER A 173 3.16 -16.16 6.91
N LEU A 174 2.48 -15.18 7.49
CA LEU A 174 2.26 -15.07 8.93
C LEU A 174 0.83 -15.45 9.37
N ILE A 175 0.04 -16.00 8.44
CA ILE A 175 -1.31 -16.47 8.77
C ILE A 175 -1.21 -17.67 9.73
N GLY A 176 -1.85 -17.54 10.89
CA GLY A 176 -1.85 -18.56 11.94
C GLY A 176 -0.62 -18.57 12.85
N GLU A 177 0.34 -17.66 12.61
CA GLU A 177 1.51 -17.52 13.46
C GLU A 177 1.19 -16.80 14.78
N THR A 178 2.00 -17.09 15.80
CA THR A 178 1.95 -16.37 17.08
C THR A 178 2.51 -14.96 16.90
N THR A 179 2.05 -14.00 17.72
CA THR A 179 2.57 -12.62 17.71
C THR A 179 4.09 -12.59 17.88
N ARG A 180 4.67 -13.44 18.72
CA ARG A 180 6.13 -13.54 18.93
C ARG A 180 6.87 -13.95 17.67
N ASN A 181 6.38 -14.99 16.97
CA ASN A 181 7.01 -15.46 15.72
C ASN A 181 6.90 -14.39 14.64
N ALA A 182 5.74 -13.76 14.50
CA ALA A 182 5.51 -12.69 13.55
C ALA A 182 6.42 -11.49 13.79
N LEU A 183 6.59 -11.04 15.04
CA LEU A 183 7.52 -9.97 15.39
C LEU A 183 8.96 -10.29 14.97
N ASN A 184 9.43 -11.52 15.19
CA ASN A 184 10.77 -11.94 14.77
C ASN A 184 10.91 -11.92 13.25
N MET A 185 9.91 -12.41 12.51
CA MET A 185 9.92 -12.39 11.05
C MET A 185 9.88 -10.97 10.50
N ASN A 186 9.06 -10.09 11.06
CA ASN A 186 8.96 -8.70 10.66
C ASN A 186 10.26 -7.91 10.93
N ARG A 187 10.96 -8.18 12.03
CA ARG A 187 12.30 -7.63 12.31
C ARG A 187 13.32 -8.08 11.26
N SER A 188 13.33 -9.38 10.94
CA SER A 188 14.19 -9.90 9.88
C SER A 188 13.85 -9.29 8.51
N TYR A 189 12.57 -9.03 8.23
CA TYR A 189 12.15 -8.33 7.02
C TYR A 189 12.74 -6.91 6.97
N VAL A 190 12.65 -6.14 8.06
CA VAL A 190 13.24 -4.79 8.15
C VAL A 190 14.74 -4.83 7.99
N ASP A 191 15.44 -5.81 8.58
CA ASP A 191 16.89 -5.97 8.43
C ASP A 191 17.27 -6.22 6.96
N LEU A 192 16.63 -7.17 6.29
CA LEU A 192 16.87 -7.46 4.87
C LEU A 192 16.50 -6.27 3.97
N LEU A 193 15.44 -5.54 4.28
CA LEU A 193 15.08 -4.32 3.58
C LEU A 193 16.22 -3.29 3.64
N CYS A 194 16.80 -3.06 4.82
CA CYS A 194 17.87 -2.11 5.02
C CYS A 194 19.20 -2.56 4.36
N GLU A 195 19.55 -3.82 4.51
CA GLU A 195 20.87 -4.35 4.11
C GLU A 195 20.94 -4.68 2.61
N VAL A 196 19.83 -5.13 2.03
CA VAL A 196 19.81 -5.70 0.68
C VAL A 196 18.93 -4.89 -0.27
N ASP A 197 17.62 -4.80 0.02
CA ASP A 197 16.64 -4.35 -0.97
C ASP A 197 16.78 -2.86 -1.31
N MET A 198 17.08 -2.02 -0.33
CA MET A 198 17.28 -0.58 -0.51
C MET A 198 18.45 -0.24 -1.46
N SER A 199 19.49 -1.08 -1.50
CA SER A 199 20.60 -0.88 -2.42
C SER A 199 20.30 -1.45 -3.82
N ARG A 200 19.54 -2.54 -3.90
CA ARG A 200 19.19 -3.19 -5.17
C ARG A 200 18.23 -2.36 -6.03
N VAL A 201 17.28 -1.67 -5.41
CA VAL A 201 16.21 -0.96 -6.14
C VAL A 201 16.70 0.16 -7.06
N SER A 202 17.89 0.71 -6.81
CA SER A 202 18.46 1.83 -7.60
C SER A 202 19.90 1.58 -8.05
N GLY A 203 20.50 0.41 -7.72
CA GLY A 203 21.89 0.16 -7.98
C GLY A 203 22.88 1.00 -7.16
N VAL A 204 22.38 1.87 -6.29
CA VAL A 204 23.18 2.76 -5.43
C VAL A 204 23.35 2.13 -4.05
N LYS A 205 24.57 1.91 -3.63
CA LYS A 205 24.88 1.39 -2.30
C LYS A 205 24.46 2.40 -1.23
N ARG A 206 23.58 2.00 -0.31
CA ARG A 206 23.10 2.80 0.81
C ARG A 206 23.64 2.27 2.13
N ASN A 207 23.82 3.18 3.10
CA ASN A 207 24.23 2.79 4.44
C ASN A 207 23.01 2.20 5.20
N PRO A 208 23.02 0.90 5.58
CA PRO A 208 21.88 0.26 6.25
C PRO A 208 21.46 0.94 7.56
N ASN A 209 22.43 1.46 8.33
CA ASN A 209 22.12 2.16 9.58
C ASN A 209 21.35 3.46 9.33
N LYS A 210 21.68 4.19 8.26
CA LYS A 210 20.96 5.39 7.88
C LYS A 210 19.54 5.07 7.40
N VAL A 211 19.37 3.98 6.66
CA VAL A 211 18.04 3.49 6.27
C VAL A 211 17.22 3.10 7.50
N ARG A 212 17.83 2.36 8.43
CA ARG A 212 17.17 1.95 9.68
C ARG A 212 16.74 3.17 10.53
N SER A 213 17.58 4.19 10.63
CA SER A 213 17.24 5.44 11.33
C SER A 213 16.06 6.14 10.67
N LEU A 214 16.01 6.21 9.33
CA LEU A 214 14.87 6.79 8.61
C LEU A 214 13.58 5.98 8.82
N LEU A 215 13.65 4.64 8.77
CA LEU A 215 12.48 3.79 9.04
C LEU A 215 11.95 3.98 10.46
N ARG A 216 12.82 4.13 11.46
CA ARG A 216 12.43 4.45 12.83
C ARG A 216 11.77 5.82 12.93
N SER A 217 12.31 6.82 12.25
CA SER A 217 11.70 8.15 12.20
C SER A 217 10.33 8.12 11.55
N LEU A 218 10.16 7.43 10.42
CA LEU A 218 8.86 7.22 9.76
C LEU A 218 7.88 6.47 10.67
N ALA A 219 8.33 5.44 11.38
CA ALA A 219 7.51 4.67 12.31
C ALA A 219 7.01 5.53 13.49
N ARG A 220 7.88 6.36 14.09
CA ARG A 220 7.48 7.30 15.16
C ARG A 220 6.47 8.33 14.71
N ASN A 221 6.55 8.72 13.44
CA ASN A 221 5.73 9.77 12.84
C ASN A 221 4.61 9.20 11.92
N THR A 222 4.26 7.92 12.09
CA THR A 222 3.17 7.30 11.30
C THR A 222 1.85 8.06 11.51
N SER A 223 1.02 8.14 10.47
CA SER A 223 -0.27 8.84 10.49
C SER A 223 -0.19 10.35 10.79
N THR A 224 0.98 10.96 10.67
CA THR A 224 1.13 12.40 10.90
C THR A 224 1.62 13.14 9.65
N LEU A 225 1.34 14.46 9.61
CA LEU A 225 1.84 15.34 8.56
C LEU A 225 3.30 15.66 8.84
N VAL A 226 4.22 14.98 8.17
CA VAL A 226 5.66 15.11 8.39
C VAL A 226 6.37 15.46 7.10
N ASP A 227 7.06 16.58 7.09
CA ASP A 227 7.96 16.95 6.01
C ASP A 227 9.39 16.38 6.21
N ASN A 228 10.23 16.57 5.20
CA ASN A 228 11.59 16.05 5.26
C ASN A 228 12.46 16.78 6.30
N SER A 229 12.12 18.02 6.69
CA SER A 229 12.83 18.74 7.74
C SER A 229 12.55 18.17 9.12
N THR A 230 11.31 17.76 9.37
CA THR A 230 10.92 17.09 10.61
C THR A 230 11.60 15.71 10.74
N LEU A 231 11.68 14.95 9.64
CA LEU A 231 12.41 13.67 9.63
C LEU A 231 13.92 13.88 9.88
N GLU A 232 14.52 14.91 9.28
CA GLU A 232 15.93 15.28 9.50
C GLU A 232 16.21 15.57 10.98
N GLU A 233 15.35 16.39 11.60
CA GLU A 233 15.47 16.77 13.01
C GLU A 233 15.24 15.57 13.94
N ASP A 234 14.21 14.75 13.70
CA ASP A 234 13.93 13.55 14.50
C ASP A 234 15.10 12.55 14.44
N MET A 235 15.68 12.32 13.24
CA MET A 235 16.84 11.44 13.09
C MET A 235 18.07 11.98 13.81
N LYS A 236 18.31 13.30 13.75
CA LYS A 236 19.43 13.95 14.46
C LYS A 236 19.29 13.81 15.97
N ILE A 237 18.11 14.09 16.51
CA ILE A 237 17.86 14.11 17.96
C ILE A 237 17.77 12.70 18.53
N LYS A 238 17.03 11.79 17.87
CA LYS A 238 16.68 10.47 18.41
C LYS A 238 17.64 9.36 18.00
N GLU A 239 18.26 9.47 16.84
CA GLU A 239 19.14 8.43 16.29
C GLU A 239 20.62 8.85 16.26
N ASN A 240 20.94 10.10 16.62
CA ASN A 240 22.28 10.68 16.47
C ASN A 240 22.84 10.47 15.05
N ASN A 241 21.98 10.60 14.05
CA ASN A 241 22.28 10.32 12.65
C ASN A 241 21.88 11.51 11.79
N GLU A 242 22.83 12.06 11.05
CA GLU A 242 22.58 13.19 10.15
C GLU A 242 22.43 12.70 8.71
N LEU A 243 21.30 13.05 8.10
CA LEU A 243 21.03 12.91 6.68
C LEU A 243 20.59 14.25 6.13
N SER A 244 21.13 14.66 4.99
CA SER A 244 20.61 15.85 4.30
C SER A 244 19.20 15.59 3.79
N ARG A 245 18.40 16.64 3.62
CA ARG A 245 17.04 16.56 3.06
C ARG A 245 17.02 15.90 1.69
N ASN A 246 18.04 16.12 0.86
CA ASN A 246 18.17 15.48 -0.45
C ASN A 246 18.33 13.97 -0.30
N THR A 247 19.20 13.53 0.61
CA THR A 247 19.40 12.09 0.89
C THR A 247 18.13 11.45 1.48
N ILE A 248 17.41 12.17 2.35
CA ILE A 248 16.10 11.71 2.85
C ILE A 248 15.13 11.53 1.68
N SER A 249 15.02 12.50 0.76
CA SER A 249 14.17 12.39 -0.43
C SER A 249 14.53 11.20 -1.30
N GLU A 250 15.82 10.93 -1.53
CA GLU A 250 16.29 9.76 -2.29
C GLU A 250 15.92 8.43 -1.60
N TYR A 251 16.02 8.38 -0.26
CA TYR A 251 15.67 7.18 0.51
C TYR A 251 14.15 6.96 0.53
N LEU A 252 13.34 8.02 0.68
CA LEU A 252 11.88 7.96 0.59
C LEU A 252 11.45 7.47 -0.80
N ASN A 253 12.05 7.99 -1.87
CA ASN A 253 11.80 7.52 -3.23
C ASN A 253 12.14 6.03 -3.40
N ALA A 254 13.23 5.56 -2.80
CA ALA A 254 13.59 4.15 -2.85
C ALA A 254 12.59 3.27 -2.07
N LEU A 255 12.15 3.70 -0.89
CA LEU A 255 11.10 3.01 -0.11
C LEU A 255 9.75 2.97 -0.86
N SER A 256 9.38 4.06 -1.53
CA SER A 256 8.17 4.12 -2.37
C SER A 256 8.29 3.18 -3.59
N ARG A 257 9.46 3.09 -4.22
CA ARG A 257 9.71 2.15 -5.33
C ARG A 257 9.66 0.68 -4.88
N LEU A 258 10.03 0.39 -3.64
CA LEU A 258 9.86 -0.93 -2.99
C LEU A 258 8.45 -1.16 -2.46
N MET A 259 7.57 -0.14 -2.58
CA MET A 259 6.19 -0.15 -2.06
C MET A 259 6.10 -0.40 -0.56
N ILE A 260 7.15 0.02 0.18
CA ILE A 260 7.22 -0.03 1.65
C ILE A 260 6.62 1.24 2.25
N LEU A 261 6.77 2.38 1.57
CA LEU A 261 6.21 3.66 1.97
C LEU A 261 4.94 3.96 1.18
N TYR A 262 3.86 4.22 1.88
CA TYR A 262 2.63 4.76 1.35
C TYR A 262 2.50 6.24 1.75
N GLU A 263 2.37 7.11 0.77
CA GLU A 263 2.10 8.52 0.97
C GLU A 263 0.63 8.79 0.64
N GLN A 264 -0.17 9.03 1.69
CA GLN A 264 -1.58 9.40 1.56
C GLN A 264 -1.67 10.84 1.10
N PRO A 265 -2.16 11.10 -0.14
CA PRO A 265 -2.19 12.45 -0.71
C PRO A 265 -3.23 13.33 -0.02
N ALA A 266 -3.04 14.64 -0.12
CA ALA A 266 -4.02 15.59 0.37
C ALA A 266 -5.24 15.68 -0.56
N PHE A 267 -6.44 15.72 0.02
CA PHE A 267 -7.69 15.91 -0.70
C PHE A 267 -7.86 17.36 -1.14
N ASN A 268 -8.34 17.55 -2.34
CA ASN A 268 -8.62 18.87 -2.92
C ASN A 268 -10.11 19.13 -2.98
N LEU A 269 -10.60 20.14 -2.26
CA LEU A 269 -11.98 20.61 -2.39
C LEU A 269 -12.27 21.24 -3.77
N HIS A 270 -11.25 21.56 -4.58
CA HIS A 270 -11.41 22.16 -5.90
C HIS A 270 -10.38 21.61 -6.89
N ILE A 271 -10.82 21.26 -8.10
CA ILE A 271 -9.99 20.72 -9.18
C ILE A 271 -8.78 21.62 -9.52
N ARG A 272 -8.89 22.94 -9.31
CA ARG A 272 -7.84 23.92 -9.58
C ARG A 272 -7.19 24.50 -8.32
N SER A 273 -7.32 23.85 -7.16
CA SER A 273 -6.69 24.33 -5.93
C SER A 273 -5.18 24.13 -5.96
N SER A 274 -4.43 25.22 -5.96
CA SER A 274 -2.97 25.18 -5.77
C SER A 274 -2.56 24.83 -4.32
N ALA A 275 -3.49 24.87 -3.38
CA ALA A 275 -3.22 24.67 -1.96
C ALA A 275 -2.82 23.22 -1.61
N SER A 276 -3.34 22.22 -2.32
CA SER A 276 -3.02 20.82 -2.08
C SER A 276 -1.60 20.42 -2.47
N LEU A 277 -1.04 21.03 -3.53
CA LEU A 277 0.32 20.77 -3.99
C LEU A 277 1.39 21.19 -2.97
N ARG A 278 1.01 22.02 -1.97
CA ARG A 278 1.88 22.50 -0.91
C ARG A 278 1.75 21.73 0.40
N LYS A 279 0.79 20.79 0.54
CA LYS A 279 0.58 20.00 1.77
C LYS A 279 1.43 18.75 1.72
N SER A 280 2.20 18.53 2.77
CA SER A 280 2.93 17.27 2.97
C SER A 280 1.93 16.11 3.05
N PRO A 281 2.24 14.96 2.42
CA PRO A 281 1.40 13.78 2.57
C PRO A 281 1.47 13.26 4.01
N LYS A 282 0.42 12.60 4.48
CA LYS A 282 0.53 11.69 5.62
C LYS A 282 1.28 10.44 5.18
N ARG A 283 2.24 10.00 6.00
CA ARG A 283 3.11 8.87 5.65
C ARG A 283 2.79 7.66 6.49
N HIS A 284 2.67 6.51 5.82
CA HIS A 284 2.43 5.21 6.42
C HIS A 284 3.43 4.19 5.86
N LEU A 285 3.85 3.24 6.67
CA LEU A 285 4.45 2.03 6.11
C LEU A 285 3.35 1.15 5.50
N CYS A 286 3.68 0.37 4.49
CA CYS A 286 2.71 -0.46 3.77
C CYS A 286 1.98 -1.47 4.66
N ASP A 287 2.51 -1.72 5.85
CA ASP A 287 1.96 -2.58 6.88
C ASP A 287 2.42 -2.07 8.25
N THR A 288 1.50 -2.00 9.22
CA THR A 288 1.79 -1.49 10.57
C THR A 288 2.84 -2.30 11.32
N SER A 289 2.93 -3.59 11.03
CA SER A 289 3.91 -4.49 11.64
C SER A 289 5.36 -4.06 11.36
N LEU A 290 5.61 -3.40 10.23
CA LEU A 290 6.93 -2.85 9.91
C LEU A 290 7.29 -1.66 10.82
N ALA A 291 6.32 -0.85 11.24
CA ALA A 291 6.57 0.23 12.20
C ALA A 291 6.92 -0.34 13.58
N VAL A 292 6.17 -1.34 14.04
CA VAL A 292 6.45 -2.06 15.29
C VAL A 292 7.85 -2.69 15.25
N ALA A 293 8.18 -3.37 14.15
CA ALA A 293 9.48 -4.02 13.95
C ALA A 293 10.64 -3.02 13.89
N ALA A 294 10.48 -1.91 13.15
CA ALA A 294 11.52 -0.88 13.02
C ALA A 294 11.88 -0.22 14.36
N LEU A 295 10.88 -0.03 15.23
CA LEU A 295 11.09 0.52 16.58
C LEU A 295 11.50 -0.54 17.60
N GLY A 296 11.51 -1.83 17.24
CA GLY A 296 11.86 -2.92 18.17
C GLY A 296 10.83 -3.09 19.30
N LEU A 297 9.57 -2.71 19.06
CA LEU A 297 8.51 -2.80 20.05
C LEU A 297 7.99 -4.23 20.21
N GLU A 298 7.41 -4.48 21.37
CA GLU A 298 6.64 -5.70 21.70
C GLU A 298 5.16 -5.32 21.91
N LYS A 299 4.28 -6.32 21.94
CA LYS A 299 2.85 -6.14 22.20
C LYS A 299 2.59 -5.31 23.46
N GLU A 300 3.30 -5.64 24.54
CA GLU A 300 3.18 -4.98 25.84
C GLU A 300 3.59 -3.49 25.80
N SER A 301 4.48 -3.13 24.89
CA SER A 301 4.89 -1.72 24.69
C SER A 301 3.72 -0.91 24.13
N LEU A 302 2.95 -1.47 23.19
CA LEU A 302 1.77 -0.81 22.61
C LEU A 302 0.62 -0.70 23.60
N ILE A 303 0.43 -1.70 24.46
CA ILE A 303 -0.58 -1.65 25.53
C ILE A 303 -0.24 -0.55 26.54
N LYS A 304 1.04 -0.33 26.83
CA LYS A 304 1.49 0.73 27.75
C LYS A 304 1.43 2.12 27.13
N ASP A 305 1.65 2.24 25.82
CA ASP A 305 1.54 3.50 25.07
C ASP A 305 0.34 3.47 24.14
N ILE A 306 -0.85 3.55 24.74
CA ILE A 306 -2.12 3.51 24.01
C ILE A 306 -2.26 4.69 23.02
N LYS A 307 -1.56 5.80 23.29
CA LYS A 307 -1.56 6.93 22.35
C LYS A 307 -0.85 6.57 21.05
N TYR A 308 0.33 5.95 21.14
CA TYR A 308 1.05 5.49 19.97
C TYR A 308 0.30 4.33 19.26
N ALA A 309 -0.32 3.42 20.03
CA ALA A 309 -1.20 2.40 19.47
C ALA A 309 -2.35 3.02 18.66
N GLY A 310 -2.86 4.20 19.05
CA GLY A 310 -3.87 4.95 18.30
C GLY A 310 -3.38 5.39 16.91
N PHE A 311 -2.15 5.88 16.78
CA PHE A 311 -1.56 6.22 15.47
C PHE A 311 -1.35 4.98 14.60
N LEU A 312 -0.94 3.86 15.19
CA LEU A 312 -0.82 2.60 14.46
C LEU A 312 -2.20 2.06 14.04
N PHE A 313 -3.23 2.22 14.86
CA PHE A 313 -4.60 1.85 14.50
C PHE A 313 -5.11 2.71 13.34
N GLU A 314 -4.86 4.03 13.35
CA GLU A 314 -5.17 4.90 12.20
C GLU A 314 -4.44 4.39 10.94
N SER A 315 -3.15 4.06 11.03
CA SER A 315 -2.39 3.53 9.90
C SER A 315 -2.93 2.18 9.42
N LEU A 316 -3.38 1.30 10.32
CA LEU A 316 -4.05 0.05 9.99
C LEU A 316 -5.37 0.31 9.25
N ALA A 317 -6.21 1.20 9.75
CA ALA A 317 -7.47 1.55 9.10
C ALA A 317 -7.25 2.18 7.72
N ILE A 318 -6.22 3.02 7.55
CA ILE A 318 -5.83 3.57 6.23
C ILE A 318 -5.38 2.45 5.28
N HIS A 319 -4.63 1.43 5.76
CA HIS A 319 -4.29 0.27 4.96
C HIS A 319 -5.56 -0.47 4.49
N GLU A 320 -6.49 -0.76 5.40
CA GLU A 320 -7.78 -1.39 5.07
C GLU A 320 -8.56 -0.59 4.04
N LEU A 321 -8.72 0.72 4.28
CA LEU A 321 -9.39 1.63 3.35
C LEU A 321 -8.72 1.64 1.97
N ASN A 322 -7.39 1.54 1.89
CA ASN A 322 -6.67 1.46 0.62
C ASN A 322 -6.97 0.17 -0.14
N VAL A 323 -7.00 -0.98 0.54
CA VAL A 323 -7.36 -2.26 -0.09
C VAL A 323 -8.78 -2.20 -0.63
N TYR A 324 -9.74 -1.72 0.17
CA TYR A 324 -11.14 -1.60 -0.25
C TYR A 324 -11.35 -0.55 -1.33
N ALA A 325 -10.64 0.58 -1.27
CA ALA A 325 -10.71 1.63 -2.29
C ALA A 325 -10.23 1.12 -3.64
N LYS A 326 -9.09 0.42 -3.70
CA LYS A 326 -8.56 -0.16 -4.95
C LYS A 326 -9.55 -1.14 -5.58
N ALA A 327 -10.19 -1.98 -4.78
CA ALA A 327 -11.23 -2.91 -5.24
C ALA A 327 -12.53 -2.19 -5.71
N ASN A 328 -12.65 -0.87 -5.49
CA ASN A 328 -13.81 -0.04 -5.89
C ASN A 328 -13.43 1.10 -6.84
N ASP A 329 -12.28 1.03 -7.50
CA ASP A 329 -11.76 2.07 -8.40
C ASP A 329 -11.70 3.46 -7.75
N ALA A 330 -11.29 3.50 -6.47
CA ALA A 330 -11.23 4.69 -5.64
C ALA A 330 -9.82 4.92 -5.08
N THR A 331 -9.57 6.12 -4.58
CA THR A 331 -8.31 6.54 -3.97
C THR A 331 -8.56 7.11 -2.59
N VAL A 332 -7.62 6.86 -1.66
CA VAL A 332 -7.68 7.37 -0.28
C VAL A 332 -6.82 8.62 -0.15
N PHE A 333 -7.41 9.67 0.38
CA PHE A 333 -6.81 10.97 0.65
C PHE A 333 -6.91 11.29 2.14
N HIS A 334 -6.11 12.25 2.62
CA HIS A 334 -6.36 12.96 3.88
C HIS A 334 -6.85 14.37 3.59
N TYR A 335 -7.53 15.01 4.54
CA TYR A 335 -7.85 16.42 4.46
C TYR A 335 -7.23 17.17 5.63
N ASN A 336 -6.62 18.31 5.36
CA ASN A 336 -6.17 19.26 6.36
C ASN A 336 -6.17 20.65 5.73
N ASP A 337 -6.80 21.61 6.37
CA ASP A 337 -6.88 22.99 5.87
C ASP A 337 -6.07 23.98 6.71
N SER A 338 -6.09 25.23 6.26
CA SER A 338 -5.38 26.33 6.93
C SER A 338 -6.03 26.77 8.26
N TYR A 339 -7.26 26.33 8.53
CA TYR A 339 -8.00 26.60 9.76
C TYR A 339 -7.78 25.52 10.82
N GLY A 340 -7.06 24.44 10.46
CA GLY A 340 -6.76 23.33 11.35
C GLY A 340 -7.83 22.25 11.37
N TYR A 341 -8.79 22.26 10.47
CA TYR A 341 -9.73 21.16 10.30
C TYR A 341 -9.05 19.99 9.60
N GLU A 342 -9.19 18.82 10.18
CA GLU A 342 -8.57 17.58 9.70
C GLU A 342 -9.64 16.50 9.54
N VAL A 343 -9.51 15.67 8.46
CA VAL A 343 -10.25 14.43 8.27
C VAL A 343 -9.24 13.34 7.97
N ASP A 344 -9.28 12.26 8.74
CA ASP A 344 -8.27 11.20 8.70
C ASP A 344 -8.22 10.51 7.33
N ALA A 345 -9.39 10.22 6.73
CA ALA A 345 -9.46 9.68 5.37
C ALA A 345 -10.66 10.19 4.57
N ILE A 346 -10.44 10.39 3.27
CA ILE A 346 -11.48 10.61 2.27
C ILE A 346 -11.24 9.58 1.17
N VAL A 347 -12.23 8.73 0.92
CA VAL A 347 -12.19 7.75 -0.17
C VAL A 347 -13.02 8.28 -1.33
N GLN A 348 -12.40 8.50 -2.48
CA GLN A 348 -13.05 9.07 -3.66
C GLN A 348 -12.92 8.17 -4.87
N ARG A 349 -14.05 7.89 -5.54
CA ARG A 349 -14.12 7.27 -6.86
C ARG A 349 -13.72 8.24 -7.97
N ARG A 350 -13.37 7.70 -9.13
CA ARG A 350 -13.06 8.51 -10.33
C ARG A 350 -14.23 9.35 -10.83
N ASN A 351 -15.47 8.95 -10.58
CA ASN A 351 -16.67 9.72 -10.93
C ASN A 351 -16.91 10.93 -10.03
N GLY A 352 -16.11 11.09 -8.96
CA GLY A 352 -16.20 12.18 -8.00
C GLY A 352 -16.97 11.84 -6.71
N ASP A 353 -17.72 10.74 -6.66
CA ASP A 353 -18.39 10.29 -5.43
C ASP A 353 -17.37 9.98 -4.35
N TYR A 354 -17.63 10.42 -3.11
CA TYR A 354 -16.69 10.19 -2.02
C TYR A 354 -17.39 10.02 -0.66
N ALA A 355 -16.67 9.38 0.25
CA ALA A 355 -17.03 9.19 1.65
C ALA A 355 -15.89 9.71 2.54
N ALA A 356 -16.24 10.29 3.70
CA ALA A 356 -15.29 10.83 4.67
C ALA A 356 -15.27 9.97 5.94
N PHE A 357 -14.07 9.81 6.53
CA PHE A 357 -13.82 8.92 7.66
C PHE A 357 -12.97 9.61 8.73
N GLU A 358 -13.41 9.50 9.98
CA GLU A 358 -12.60 9.73 11.19
C GLU A 358 -12.25 8.37 11.82
N ILE A 359 -11.04 8.23 12.30
CA ILE A 359 -10.50 6.98 12.81
C ILE A 359 -10.02 7.18 14.24
N LYS A 360 -10.60 6.42 15.17
CA LYS A 360 -10.28 6.56 16.61
C LYS A 360 -10.15 5.16 17.24
N LEU A 361 -9.11 4.93 18.01
CA LEU A 361 -8.92 3.63 18.67
C LEU A 361 -10.01 3.36 19.73
N GLY A 362 -10.52 4.41 20.39
CA GLY A 362 -11.49 4.26 21.46
C GLY A 362 -12.79 5.02 21.20
N VAL A 363 -13.91 4.47 21.67
CA VAL A 363 -15.27 5.04 21.51
C VAL A 363 -15.46 6.38 22.21
N GLY A 364 -14.69 6.70 23.24
CA GLY A 364 -14.80 7.97 23.95
C GLY A 364 -14.50 9.21 23.08
N PHE A 365 -14.07 9.02 21.84
CA PHE A 365 -13.78 10.11 20.89
C PHE A 365 -14.83 10.26 19.77
N ILE A 366 -15.91 9.48 19.80
CA ILE A 366 -16.95 9.47 18.74
C ILE A 366 -17.58 10.85 18.58
N ASP A 367 -18.00 11.50 19.67
CA ASP A 367 -18.65 12.80 19.59
C ASP A 367 -17.74 13.86 18.96
N LYS A 368 -16.47 13.88 19.34
CA LYS A 368 -15.48 14.78 18.74
C LYS A 368 -15.23 14.47 17.28
N ALA A 369 -15.14 13.20 16.91
CA ALA A 369 -14.99 12.76 15.52
C ALA A 369 -16.20 13.17 14.67
N ALA A 370 -17.42 13.01 15.21
CA ALA A 370 -18.63 13.44 14.56
C ALA A 370 -18.68 14.98 14.36
N GLU A 371 -18.22 15.74 15.34
CA GLU A 371 -18.11 17.20 15.24
C GLU A 371 -17.11 17.61 14.15
N ASN A 372 -15.96 16.97 14.08
CA ASN A 372 -14.95 17.22 13.04
C ASN A 372 -15.53 16.98 11.64
N LEU A 373 -16.22 15.85 11.43
CA LEU A 373 -16.87 15.56 10.15
C LEU A 373 -17.96 16.57 9.79
N LYS A 374 -18.77 17.02 10.76
CA LYS A 374 -19.78 18.07 10.55
C LYS A 374 -19.12 19.40 10.17
N ASN A 375 -18.05 19.77 10.84
CA ASN A 375 -17.28 20.98 10.53
C ASN A 375 -16.65 20.91 9.14
N PHE A 376 -16.11 19.76 8.75
CA PHE A 376 -15.63 19.53 7.40
C PHE A 376 -16.73 19.79 6.35
N VAL A 377 -17.92 19.21 6.53
CA VAL A 377 -19.06 19.39 5.63
C VAL A 377 -19.50 20.85 5.57
N ALA A 378 -19.56 21.54 6.71
CA ALA A 378 -19.96 22.96 6.77
C ALA A 378 -19.00 23.89 6.00
N ASN A 379 -17.76 23.48 5.80
CA ASN A 379 -16.74 24.24 5.06
C ASN A 379 -16.71 23.93 3.56
N ILE A 380 -17.54 23.02 3.05
CA ILE A 380 -17.60 22.68 1.63
C ILE A 380 -18.43 23.73 0.88
N ASP A 381 -17.82 24.34 -0.15
CA ASP A 381 -18.53 25.19 -1.11
C ASP A 381 -19.32 24.31 -2.09
N THR A 382 -20.61 24.12 -1.81
CA THR A 382 -21.51 23.28 -2.60
C THR A 382 -21.73 23.76 -4.04
N THR A 383 -21.30 24.96 -4.37
CA THR A 383 -21.32 25.45 -5.76
C THR A 383 -20.18 24.87 -6.60
N LYS A 384 -19.16 24.29 -5.94
CA LYS A 384 -17.93 23.80 -6.57
C LYS A 384 -17.71 22.29 -6.38
N MET A 385 -18.32 21.72 -5.36
CA MET A 385 -18.15 20.31 -5.01
C MET A 385 -19.41 19.74 -4.37
N GLU A 386 -19.73 18.50 -4.70
CA GLU A 386 -20.80 17.76 -4.02
C GLU A 386 -20.40 17.43 -2.57
N LEU A 387 -21.40 17.24 -1.72
CA LEU A 387 -21.19 16.76 -0.36
C LEU A 387 -20.76 15.28 -0.36
N PRO A 388 -20.06 14.80 0.67
CA PRO A 388 -19.74 13.39 0.81
C PRO A 388 -21.02 12.55 0.85
N LYS A 389 -21.00 11.39 0.22
CA LYS A 389 -22.16 10.47 0.20
C LYS A 389 -22.45 9.93 1.61
N THR A 390 -21.39 9.68 2.39
CA THR A 390 -21.48 9.24 3.79
C THR A 390 -20.39 9.89 4.66
N LEU A 391 -20.70 10.04 5.94
CA LEU A 391 -19.75 10.42 7.01
C LEU A 391 -19.62 9.23 7.95
N ASN A 392 -18.40 8.78 8.19
CA ASN A 392 -18.15 7.52 8.86
C ASN A 392 -17.12 7.70 9.99
N ILE A 393 -17.33 7.00 11.08
CA ILE A 393 -16.38 6.93 12.19
C ILE A 393 -15.96 5.47 12.35
N ILE A 394 -14.67 5.20 12.25
CA ILE A 394 -14.09 3.88 12.50
C ILE A 394 -13.55 3.87 13.91
N THR A 395 -14.08 2.96 14.75
CA THR A 395 -13.59 2.74 16.11
C THR A 395 -12.90 1.39 16.22
N GLY A 396 -11.83 1.33 17.02
CA GLY A 396 -11.13 0.08 17.30
C GLY A 396 -11.83 -0.74 18.41
N THR A 397 -12.38 -0.06 19.40
CA THR A 397 -13.09 -0.69 20.51
C THR A 397 -14.46 -0.04 20.69
N GLY A 398 -15.48 -0.82 21.06
CA GLY A 398 -16.84 -0.34 21.31
C GLY A 398 -17.81 -1.46 21.37
#